data_3bc3832954dd2b9a79309e30a727cadc
#
_entry.id   3bc3832954dd2b9a79309e30a727cadc
#
_cell.length_a   1.000
_cell.length_b   1.000
_cell.length_c   1.000
_cell.angle_alpha   90.00
_cell.angle_beta   90.00
_cell.angle_gamma   90.00
#
_symmetry.space_group_name_H-M   'P 1'
#
loop_
_entity.id
_entity.type
_entity.pdbx_description
1 polymer ?
#
loop_
_entity_poly.entity_id
_entity_poly.type
_entity_poly.pdbx_seq_one_letter_code
_entity_poly.pdbx_strand_id
1 'polypeptide(L)'
;MNGQQSPRPPRRQVLKGAGVIGAVVVLLVGGGVIGWQTLADRPDPVTAVQPGQDSSLGALADAAVSGGPGKDGIPSIDKPRFVPASKAGFLDDDPVFGLEYRGEVRAYPQLVLVWHEIVNDTVAGEPLAVTYCPLTGTVIGFSAPPAVQGLTFGTTGRLVNSNLLMYDRQTGSEWPQLLGTAVSGPLKGTKLDTVPLVWTTWKQWRTAHPGTEVLSTDTGALRSYGSDPYGSYPGRSGYYVKGGPLFPVLATSDRFDDKHVVIGVRVGGGRLAIDKDLVRANRIVRTDVGGTQVEARWDEKLGTARVLQRDGDRWVPADFLDAMWFAWYSFYPNSQVRT
;
A
#
# COMPACT_ATOMS: atom_id res chain seq x y z
N MET A 1 63.00 -5.78 -50.51
CA MET A 1 62.48 -4.72 -49.59
C MET A 1 61.43 -5.36 -48.71
N ASN A 2 61.79 -5.64 -47.47
CA ASN A 2 61.05 -6.40 -46.50
C ASN A 2 59.95 -5.56 -45.85
N GLY A 3 58.69 -5.96 -45.99
CA GLY A 3 57.59 -5.38 -45.23
C GLY A 3 57.30 -6.25 -44.01
N GLN A 4 57.70 -5.79 -42.83
CA GLN A 4 57.36 -6.43 -41.55
C GLN A 4 55.91 -6.19 -41.22
N GLN A 5 55.15 -7.27 -41.04
CA GLN A 5 53.82 -7.26 -40.43
C GLN A 5 53.95 -7.33 -38.90
N SER A 6 53.36 -6.37 -38.21
CA SER A 6 53.25 -6.34 -36.75
C SER A 6 52.23 -7.34 -36.26
N PRO A 7 52.43 -8.05 -35.15
CA PRO A 7 51.48 -9.02 -34.62
C PRO A 7 50.29 -8.31 -33.96
N ARG A 8 49.07 -8.82 -34.21
CA ARG A 8 47.82 -8.43 -33.56
C ARG A 8 47.80 -8.89 -32.09
N PRO A 9 47.34 -8.08 -31.16
CA PRO A 9 47.20 -8.49 -29.77
C PRO A 9 46.02 -9.49 -29.59
N PRO A 10 46.07 -10.38 -28.58
CA PRO A 10 45.08 -11.41 -28.37
C PRO A 10 43.73 -10.83 -27.92
N ARG A 11 42.64 -11.39 -28.46
CA ARG A 11 41.26 -11.08 -28.04
C ARG A 11 41.08 -11.43 -26.57
N ARG A 12 40.84 -10.42 -25.75
CA ARG A 12 40.31 -10.61 -24.38
C ARG A 12 38.91 -11.19 -24.48
N GLN A 13 38.73 -12.39 -23.93
CA GLN A 13 37.42 -12.93 -23.61
C GLN A 13 36.78 -12.07 -22.55
N VAL A 14 35.67 -11.41 -22.87
CA VAL A 14 34.81 -10.72 -21.91
C VAL A 14 33.99 -11.78 -21.20
N LEU A 15 34.39 -12.12 -19.99
CA LEU A 15 33.54 -12.84 -19.06
C LEU A 15 32.34 -11.94 -18.76
N LYS A 16 31.15 -12.39 -19.18
CA LYS A 16 29.88 -11.82 -18.76
C LYS A 16 29.69 -12.14 -17.28
N GLY A 17 30.20 -11.29 -16.41
CA GLY A 17 29.82 -11.28 -15.01
C GLY A 17 28.40 -10.71 -14.89
N ALA A 18 27.45 -11.53 -14.52
CA ALA A 18 26.14 -11.09 -14.10
C ALA A 18 26.32 -10.30 -12.79
N GLY A 19 26.36 -8.97 -12.90
CA GLY A 19 26.35 -8.07 -11.75
C GLY A 19 24.97 -8.07 -11.12
N VAL A 20 24.83 -8.78 -10.02
CA VAL A 20 23.66 -8.65 -9.12
C VAL A 20 23.80 -7.28 -8.44
N ILE A 21 23.03 -6.31 -8.91
CA ILE A 21 22.88 -5.03 -8.21
C ILE A 21 21.94 -5.29 -7.04
N GLY A 22 22.51 -5.53 -5.87
CA GLY A 22 21.78 -5.60 -4.61
C GLY A 22 21.25 -4.22 -4.23
N ALA A 23 19.95 -4.02 -4.31
CA ALA A 23 19.31 -2.85 -3.70
C ALA A 23 19.37 -3.01 -2.17
N VAL A 24 20.09 -2.12 -1.51
CA VAL A 24 20.21 -2.08 -0.05
C VAL A 24 19.12 -1.16 0.47
N VAL A 25 18.14 -1.71 1.18
CA VAL A 25 17.17 -0.92 1.94
C VAL A 25 17.75 -0.70 3.34
N VAL A 26 18.21 0.51 3.62
CA VAL A 26 18.63 0.93 4.95
C VAL A 26 17.46 1.56 5.67
N LEU A 27 16.81 0.81 6.56
CA LEU A 27 15.85 1.37 7.49
C LEU A 27 16.62 1.96 8.68
N LEU A 28 16.83 3.27 8.70
CA LEU A 28 17.37 3.98 9.86
C LEU A 28 16.25 4.16 10.89
N VAL A 29 16.21 3.30 11.87
CA VAL A 29 15.35 3.46 13.06
C VAL A 29 16.25 3.96 14.20
N GLY A 30 16.03 5.19 14.61
CA GLY A 30 16.54 5.79 15.85
C GLY A 30 17.90 5.29 16.37
N GLY A 31 19.00 5.86 15.89
CA GLY A 31 20.31 5.83 16.56
C GLY A 31 21.06 4.48 16.64
N GLY A 32 20.54 3.41 16.05
CA GLY A 32 21.19 2.10 16.00
C GLY A 32 21.40 1.64 14.55
N VAL A 33 22.63 1.31 14.18
CA VAL A 33 22.92 0.62 12.92
C VAL A 33 22.35 -0.81 13.06
N ILE A 34 21.18 -1.07 12.46
CA ILE A 34 20.70 -2.46 12.36
C ILE A 34 21.54 -3.13 11.27
N GLY A 35 22.17 -4.25 11.67
CA GLY A 35 23.10 -4.99 10.84
C GLY A 35 22.53 -5.35 9.47
N TRP A 36 23.41 -5.36 8.49
CA TRP A 36 23.18 -5.75 7.12
C TRP A 36 22.75 -7.22 7.04
N GLN A 37 21.48 -7.48 6.79
CA GLN A 37 21.08 -8.80 6.29
C GLN A 37 21.27 -8.79 4.78
N THR A 38 22.21 -9.60 4.31
CA THR A 38 22.44 -9.81 2.89
C THR A 38 21.25 -10.56 2.28
N LEU A 39 20.93 -10.26 1.01
CA LEU A 39 19.89 -10.94 0.23
C LEU A 39 20.03 -12.47 0.13
N ALA A 40 21.13 -13.05 0.71
CA ALA A 40 21.39 -14.48 0.76
C ALA A 40 20.52 -15.24 1.78
N ASP A 41 19.94 -14.56 2.78
CA ASP A 41 19.10 -15.18 3.82
C ASP A 41 17.59 -15.08 3.51
N ARG A 42 17.22 -14.97 2.22
CA ARG A 42 15.80 -15.07 1.85
C ARG A 42 15.34 -16.50 2.11
N PRO A 43 14.26 -16.71 2.88
CA PRO A 43 13.62 -18.01 2.90
C PRO A 43 13.22 -18.37 1.46
N ASP A 44 13.39 -19.64 1.11
CA ASP A 44 12.94 -20.16 -0.18
C ASP A 44 11.51 -19.70 -0.43
N PRO A 45 11.13 -19.35 -1.69
CA PRO A 45 9.78 -18.95 -2.02
C PRO A 45 8.83 -20.03 -1.51
N VAL A 46 7.94 -19.64 -0.60
CA VAL A 46 6.89 -20.51 -0.09
C VAL A 46 6.18 -21.08 -1.32
N THR A 47 6.04 -22.40 -1.37
CA THR A 47 5.41 -23.13 -2.47
C THR A 47 4.13 -22.42 -2.88
N ALA A 48 4.10 -21.90 -4.10
CA ALA A 48 2.99 -21.10 -4.61
C ALA A 48 1.67 -21.87 -4.38
N VAL A 49 0.71 -21.22 -3.75
CA VAL A 49 -0.65 -21.72 -3.67
C VAL A 49 -1.14 -21.89 -5.11
N GLN A 50 -1.74 -23.05 -5.41
CA GLN A 50 -2.24 -23.36 -6.75
C GLN A 50 -3.11 -22.20 -7.26
N PRO A 51 -2.95 -21.75 -8.51
CA PRO A 51 -3.83 -20.74 -9.08
C PRO A 51 -5.28 -21.22 -8.97
N GLY A 52 -6.14 -20.44 -8.29
CA GLY A 52 -7.56 -20.74 -8.20
C GLY A 52 -8.13 -20.89 -6.80
N GLN A 53 -7.36 -20.77 -5.73
CA GLN A 53 -7.89 -20.73 -4.37
C GLN A 53 -7.44 -19.47 -3.64
N ASP A 54 -8.39 -18.70 -3.10
CA ASP A 54 -8.07 -17.68 -2.12
C ASP A 54 -7.34 -18.33 -0.94
N SER A 55 -6.22 -17.76 -0.54
CA SER A 55 -5.46 -18.30 0.60
C SER A 55 -6.34 -18.34 1.84
N SER A 56 -6.40 -19.47 2.52
CA SER A 56 -7.11 -19.55 3.80
C SER A 56 -6.47 -18.58 4.81
N LEU A 57 -7.25 -18.12 5.80
CA LEU A 57 -6.73 -17.24 6.85
C LEU A 57 -5.53 -17.88 7.60
N GLY A 58 -5.53 -19.21 7.73
CA GLY A 58 -4.39 -19.95 8.29
C GLY A 58 -3.15 -19.86 7.42
N ALA A 59 -3.27 -20.09 6.11
CA ALA A 59 -2.14 -20.01 5.18
C ALA A 59 -1.54 -18.59 5.15
N LEU A 60 -2.37 -17.54 5.25
CA LEU A 60 -1.89 -16.16 5.34
C LEU A 60 -1.13 -15.90 6.66
N ALA A 61 -1.61 -16.44 7.79
CA ALA A 61 -0.93 -16.32 9.07
C ALA A 61 0.44 -17.02 9.05
N ASP A 62 0.49 -18.23 8.47
CA ASP A 62 1.71 -19.06 8.39
C ASP A 62 2.75 -18.46 7.41
N ALA A 63 2.29 -17.74 6.38
CA ALA A 63 3.16 -17.08 5.40
C ALA A 63 3.75 -15.75 5.90
N ALA A 64 3.46 -15.32 7.12
CA ALA A 64 3.97 -14.05 7.64
C ALA A 64 5.47 -14.12 7.94
N VAL A 65 6.24 -13.21 7.35
CA VAL A 65 7.71 -13.12 7.48
C VAL A 65 8.13 -11.84 8.19
N SER A 66 9.33 -11.81 8.77
CA SER A 66 9.89 -10.60 9.37
C SER A 66 10.16 -9.54 8.30
N GLY A 67 9.76 -8.30 8.57
CA GLY A 67 10.07 -7.11 7.76
C GLY A 67 11.35 -6.38 8.20
N GLY A 68 12.01 -6.87 9.24
CA GLY A 68 13.21 -6.29 9.84
C GLY A 68 12.94 -5.56 11.16
N PRO A 69 12.10 -4.52 11.23
CA PRO A 69 11.70 -3.92 12.51
C PRO A 69 10.95 -4.93 13.37
N GLY A 70 11.16 -4.86 14.70
CA GLY A 70 10.34 -5.62 15.64
C GLY A 70 8.94 -5.03 15.81
N LYS A 71 8.15 -5.63 16.71
CA LYS A 71 6.83 -5.13 17.09
C LYS A 71 6.93 -3.67 17.55
N ASP A 72 6.09 -2.79 16.98
CA ASP A 72 6.09 -1.33 17.15
C ASP A 72 7.43 -0.64 16.82
N GLY A 73 8.33 -1.32 16.11
CA GLY A 73 9.58 -0.73 15.60
C GLY A 73 9.34 0.38 14.56
N ILE A 74 8.19 0.33 13.89
CA ILE A 74 7.59 1.45 13.17
C ILE A 74 6.44 1.97 14.06
N PRO A 75 6.63 3.08 14.80
CA PRO A 75 5.66 3.53 15.78
C PRO A 75 4.42 4.10 15.10
N SER A 76 3.23 3.59 15.39
CA SER A 76 1.97 4.19 14.97
C SER A 76 1.76 5.55 15.64
N ILE A 77 1.00 6.43 14.97
CA ILE A 77 0.59 7.73 15.52
C ILE A 77 -0.72 7.51 16.29
N ASP A 78 -0.66 7.62 17.62
CA ASP A 78 -1.83 7.38 18.50
C ASP A 78 -2.50 8.67 18.99
N LYS A 79 -1.85 9.79 18.81
CA LYS A 79 -2.36 11.13 19.16
C LYS A 79 -2.08 12.06 17.99
N PRO A 80 -2.77 11.88 16.85
CA PRO A 80 -2.51 12.68 15.67
C PRO A 80 -2.84 14.15 15.94
N ARG A 81 -1.96 15.03 15.42
CA ARG A 81 -2.15 16.47 15.46
C ARG A 81 -2.38 16.96 14.06
N PHE A 82 -3.41 17.76 13.89
CA PHE A 82 -3.77 18.34 12.59
C PHE A 82 -3.53 19.85 12.59
N VAL A 83 -3.24 20.36 11.41
CA VAL A 83 -3.09 21.80 11.15
C VAL A 83 -3.99 22.20 9.98
N PRO A 84 -4.46 23.46 9.94
CA PRO A 84 -5.17 23.96 8.75
C PRO A 84 -4.29 23.88 7.51
N ALA A 85 -4.90 23.70 6.34
CA ALA A 85 -4.21 23.65 5.05
C ALA A 85 -3.23 24.82 4.83
N SER A 86 -3.55 26.02 5.33
CA SER A 86 -2.72 27.21 5.21
C SER A 86 -1.41 27.16 6.02
N LYS A 87 -1.29 26.22 6.95
CA LYS A 87 -0.08 26.01 7.78
C LYS A 87 0.68 24.75 7.40
N ALA A 88 0.20 23.98 6.43
CA ALA A 88 0.85 22.76 5.98
C ALA A 88 2.09 23.10 5.13
N GLY A 89 3.24 22.50 5.46
CA GLY A 89 4.52 22.75 4.76
C GLY A 89 4.81 21.76 3.63
N PHE A 90 3.78 21.13 3.01
CA PHE A 90 3.95 20.16 1.93
C PHE A 90 4.02 20.83 0.57
N LEU A 91 4.77 20.21 -0.36
CA LEU A 91 4.88 20.69 -1.74
C LEU A 91 3.61 20.33 -2.54
N ASP A 92 3.38 21.06 -3.61
CA ASP A 92 2.19 20.89 -4.49
C ASP A 92 2.03 19.43 -4.97
N ASP A 93 3.13 18.78 -5.33
CA ASP A 93 3.14 17.43 -5.91
C ASP A 93 3.31 16.32 -4.85
N ASP A 94 3.45 16.66 -3.56
CA ASP A 94 3.54 15.66 -2.51
C ASP A 94 2.26 14.82 -2.46
N PRO A 95 2.36 13.48 -2.43
CA PRO A 95 1.19 12.62 -2.32
C PRO A 95 0.51 12.80 -0.96
N VAL A 96 -0.81 12.85 -0.99
CA VAL A 96 -1.64 12.81 0.20
C VAL A 96 -2.77 11.81 0.04
N PHE A 97 -3.20 11.27 1.15
CA PHE A 97 -4.36 10.40 1.25
C PHE A 97 -5.50 11.21 1.85
N GLY A 98 -6.46 11.56 1.00
CA GLY A 98 -7.60 12.36 1.39
C GLY A 98 -8.73 11.52 1.96
N LEU A 99 -9.29 11.94 3.07
CA LEU A 99 -10.43 11.35 3.72
C LEU A 99 -11.61 12.32 3.72
N GLU A 100 -12.74 11.88 3.20
CA GLU A 100 -14.05 12.49 3.37
C GLU A 100 -14.90 11.53 4.19
N TYR A 101 -15.19 11.86 5.43
CA TYR A 101 -15.93 10.97 6.32
C TYR A 101 -16.93 11.74 7.19
N ARG A 102 -18.21 11.45 7.03
CA ARG A 102 -19.31 12.05 7.81
C ARG A 102 -19.24 13.58 7.95
N GLY A 103 -18.84 14.25 6.88
CA GLY A 103 -18.74 15.71 6.80
C GLY A 103 -17.40 16.28 7.25
N GLU A 104 -16.51 15.49 7.84
CA GLU A 104 -15.13 15.89 8.07
C GLU A 104 -14.23 15.58 6.89
N VAL A 105 -13.27 16.45 6.65
CA VAL A 105 -12.32 16.36 5.53
C VAL A 105 -10.89 16.48 6.08
N ARG A 106 -10.09 15.44 5.88
CA ARG A 106 -8.70 15.37 6.36
C ARG A 106 -7.74 14.90 5.28
N ALA A 107 -6.51 15.34 5.37
CA ALA A 107 -5.40 14.85 4.55
C ALA A 107 -4.33 14.18 5.41
N TYR A 108 -3.86 13.03 4.96
CA TYR A 108 -2.76 12.28 5.58
C TYR A 108 -1.60 12.25 4.59
N PRO A 109 -0.54 13.03 4.79
CA PRO A 109 0.58 13.09 3.86
C PRO A 109 1.35 11.76 3.81
N GLN A 110 1.64 11.29 2.61
CA GLN A 110 2.41 10.07 2.39
C GLN A 110 3.80 10.14 3.04
N LEU A 111 4.46 11.32 2.99
CA LEU A 111 5.76 11.55 3.64
C LEU A 111 5.73 11.41 5.17
N VAL A 112 4.56 11.49 5.79
CA VAL A 112 4.39 11.18 7.22
C VAL A 112 4.08 9.70 7.40
N LEU A 113 3.12 9.17 6.64
CA LEU A 113 2.67 7.79 6.80
C LEU A 113 3.73 6.75 6.42
N VAL A 114 4.68 7.08 5.54
CA VAL A 114 5.78 6.16 5.19
C VAL A 114 6.70 5.82 6.39
N TRP A 115 6.68 6.65 7.43
CA TRP A 115 7.47 6.46 8.65
C TRP A 115 6.68 5.87 9.81
N HIS A 116 5.34 5.79 9.69
CA HIS A 116 4.45 5.40 10.78
C HIS A 116 3.49 4.27 10.42
N GLU A 117 3.17 4.14 9.13
CA GLU A 117 2.26 3.13 8.56
C GLU A 117 0.82 3.16 9.10
N ILE A 118 0.60 3.56 10.37
CA ILE A 118 -0.70 3.55 11.03
C ILE A 118 -0.92 4.87 11.79
N VAL A 119 -2.10 5.44 11.59
CA VAL A 119 -2.62 6.57 12.40
C VAL A 119 -3.92 6.11 13.05
N ASN A 120 -3.92 5.99 14.38
CA ASN A 120 -5.13 5.78 15.17
C ASN A 120 -5.78 7.13 15.43
N ASP A 121 -6.82 7.46 14.67
CA ASP A 121 -7.49 8.75 14.67
C ASP A 121 -8.92 8.67 15.23
N THR A 122 -9.51 9.82 15.47
CA THR A 122 -10.94 9.97 15.76
C THR A 122 -11.51 10.99 14.79
N VAL A 123 -12.40 10.57 13.91
CA VAL A 123 -13.01 11.39 12.84
C VAL A 123 -14.52 11.41 13.04
N ALA A 124 -15.12 12.59 13.07
CA ALA A 124 -16.54 12.76 13.36
C ALA A 124 -17.01 12.02 14.64
N GLY A 125 -16.13 11.96 15.65
CA GLY A 125 -16.40 11.27 16.91
C GLY A 125 -16.22 9.76 16.87
N GLU A 126 -15.79 9.18 15.74
CA GLU A 126 -15.61 7.73 15.57
C GLU A 126 -14.14 7.35 15.47
N PRO A 127 -13.70 6.28 16.17
CA PRO A 127 -12.36 5.74 16.03
C PRO A 127 -12.13 5.20 14.61
N LEU A 128 -11.08 5.66 13.95
CA LEU A 128 -10.64 5.20 12.66
C LEU A 128 -9.13 4.90 12.68
N ALA A 129 -8.70 3.81 12.05
CA ALA A 129 -7.31 3.56 11.76
C ALA A 129 -7.04 3.89 10.29
N VAL A 130 -6.23 4.91 10.01
CA VAL A 130 -5.73 5.18 8.67
C VAL A 130 -4.40 4.48 8.50
N THR A 131 -4.31 3.58 7.52
CA THR A 131 -3.16 2.68 7.36
C THR A 131 -2.56 2.82 5.97
N TYR A 132 -1.24 2.78 5.90
CA TYR A 132 -0.48 2.86 4.64
C TYR A 132 0.63 1.81 4.63
N CYS A 133 0.69 1.03 3.55
CA CYS A 133 1.81 0.13 3.31
C CYS A 133 2.60 0.60 2.08
N PRO A 134 3.82 1.15 2.25
CA PRO A 134 4.63 1.64 1.13
C PRO A 134 5.04 0.53 0.16
N LEU A 135 5.24 -0.68 0.67
CA LEU A 135 5.66 -1.83 -0.13
C LEU A 135 4.60 -2.29 -1.15
N THR A 136 3.33 -2.05 -0.87
CA THR A 136 2.21 -2.46 -1.74
C THR A 136 1.48 -1.27 -2.38
N GLY A 137 1.86 -0.04 -2.00
CA GLY A 137 1.21 1.17 -2.47
C GLY A 137 -0.25 1.26 -2.03
N THR A 138 -0.61 0.69 -0.88
CA THR A 138 -2.00 0.62 -0.41
C THR A 138 -2.25 1.56 0.75
N VAL A 139 -3.32 2.33 0.67
CA VAL A 139 -3.86 3.13 1.78
C VAL A 139 -5.30 2.74 2.03
N ILE A 140 -5.64 2.46 3.28
CA ILE A 140 -6.99 2.02 3.68
C ILE A 140 -7.31 2.61 5.05
N GLY A 141 -8.51 3.18 5.19
CA GLY A 141 -9.10 3.48 6.48
C GLY A 141 -9.90 2.28 6.99
N PHE A 142 -9.88 2.09 8.29
CA PHE A 142 -10.65 1.05 8.96
C PHE A 142 -11.43 1.60 10.14
N SER A 143 -12.69 1.18 10.25
CA SER A 143 -13.44 1.24 11.49
C SER A 143 -13.71 -0.16 12.00
N ALA A 144 -13.76 -0.31 13.32
CA ALA A 144 -14.11 -1.58 13.92
C ALA A 144 -15.63 -1.80 13.85
N PRO A 145 -16.10 -3.02 13.53
CA PRO A 145 -17.53 -3.31 13.57
C PRO A 145 -18.06 -3.18 15.01
N PRO A 146 -19.37 -2.92 15.19
CA PRO A 146 -19.97 -2.67 16.51
C PRO A 146 -19.65 -3.69 17.60
N ALA A 147 -19.40 -4.94 17.21
CA ALA A 147 -19.10 -6.02 18.15
C ALA A 147 -17.70 -5.91 18.80
N VAL A 148 -16.76 -5.14 18.22
CA VAL A 148 -15.35 -5.03 18.67
C VAL A 148 -14.86 -3.58 18.63
N GLN A 149 -15.69 -2.64 19.07
CA GLN A 149 -15.39 -1.21 19.04
C GLN A 149 -14.13 -0.83 19.82
N GLY A 150 -13.52 0.29 19.44
CA GLY A 150 -12.40 0.89 20.15
C GLY A 150 -11.06 0.22 19.88
N LEU A 151 -10.94 -0.58 18.81
CA LEU A 151 -9.65 -1.15 18.43
C LEU A 151 -8.67 -0.04 18.03
N THR A 152 -7.45 -0.17 18.51
CA THR A 152 -6.29 0.59 18.05
C THR A 152 -5.23 -0.36 17.54
N PHE A 153 -4.49 0.07 16.53
CA PHE A 153 -3.57 -0.81 15.82
C PHE A 153 -2.12 -0.37 15.98
N GLY A 154 -1.23 -1.36 15.97
CA GLY A 154 0.20 -1.19 15.91
C GLY A 154 0.81 -2.08 14.83
N THR A 155 2.10 -1.89 14.54
CA THR A 155 2.85 -2.68 13.56
C THR A 155 3.43 -3.92 14.22
N THR A 156 3.27 -5.09 13.61
CA THR A 156 3.91 -6.32 14.11
C THR A 156 5.40 -6.38 13.79
N GLY A 157 5.87 -5.58 12.81
CA GLY A 157 7.17 -5.75 12.18
C GLY A 157 7.23 -6.95 11.22
N ARG A 158 6.10 -7.56 10.94
CA ARG A 158 5.95 -8.70 10.01
C ARG A 158 5.12 -8.27 8.79
N LEU A 159 5.27 -9.06 7.73
CA LEU A 159 4.58 -8.86 6.45
C LEU A 159 3.97 -10.18 5.99
N VAL A 160 2.86 -10.10 5.29
CA VAL A 160 2.29 -11.21 4.52
C VAL A 160 1.97 -10.71 3.10
N ASN A 161 2.36 -11.47 2.09
CA ASN A 161 2.27 -11.01 0.70
C ASN A 161 2.94 -9.63 0.48
N SER A 162 4.09 -9.39 1.13
CA SER A 162 4.80 -8.09 1.11
C SER A 162 3.97 -6.92 1.65
N ASN A 163 2.82 -7.18 2.29
CA ASN A 163 1.90 -6.20 2.84
C ASN A 163 2.01 -6.16 4.38
N LEU A 164 1.80 -4.99 4.94
CA LEU A 164 1.80 -4.73 6.38
C LEU A 164 0.88 -5.70 7.14
N LEU A 165 1.43 -6.40 8.12
CA LEU A 165 0.68 -7.16 9.10
C LEU A 165 0.53 -6.31 10.36
N MET A 166 -0.68 -5.79 10.60
CA MET A 166 -1.01 -5.02 11.81
C MET A 166 -1.38 -5.97 12.95
N TYR A 167 -1.38 -5.48 14.17
CA TYR A 167 -2.06 -6.14 15.29
C TYR A 167 -2.97 -5.14 15.99
N ASP A 168 -4.10 -5.59 16.55
CA ASP A 168 -4.87 -4.77 17.48
C ASP A 168 -4.29 -4.88 18.89
N ARG A 169 -4.28 -3.76 19.63
CA ARG A 169 -3.69 -3.69 20.96
C ARG A 169 -4.55 -4.31 22.03
N GLN A 170 -5.84 -4.47 21.79
CA GLN A 170 -6.81 -4.97 22.76
C GLN A 170 -6.74 -6.49 22.90
N THR A 171 -6.56 -7.19 21.79
CA THR A 171 -6.58 -8.66 21.77
C THR A 171 -5.28 -9.29 21.27
N GLY A 172 -4.44 -8.52 20.57
CA GLY A 172 -3.23 -9.03 19.93
C GLY A 172 -3.51 -9.81 18.64
N SER A 173 -4.75 -9.79 18.12
CA SER A 173 -5.05 -10.42 16.84
C SER A 173 -4.31 -9.73 15.71
N GLU A 174 -3.93 -10.48 14.67
CA GLU A 174 -3.14 -9.97 13.56
C GLU A 174 -3.98 -9.83 12.29
N TRP A 175 -3.75 -8.73 11.57
CA TRP A 175 -4.58 -8.26 10.47
C TRP A 175 -3.71 -7.85 9.27
N PRO A 176 -3.68 -8.62 8.17
CA PRO A 176 -3.10 -8.11 6.92
C PRO A 176 -3.85 -6.86 6.47
N GLN A 177 -3.13 -5.77 6.29
CA GLN A 177 -3.70 -4.45 5.98
C GLN A 177 -4.60 -4.49 4.74
N LEU A 178 -4.15 -5.11 3.63
CA LEU A 178 -4.94 -5.18 2.40
C LEU A 178 -6.20 -6.03 2.57
N LEU A 179 -6.17 -7.06 3.41
CA LEU A 179 -7.31 -7.96 3.64
C LEU A 179 -8.36 -7.34 4.57
N GLY A 180 -7.93 -6.64 5.64
CA GLY A 180 -8.81 -6.09 6.67
C GLY A 180 -9.56 -7.16 7.47
N THR A 181 -9.10 -8.41 7.45
CA THR A 181 -9.69 -9.54 8.21
C THR A 181 -8.60 -10.15 9.10
N ALA A 182 -8.92 -10.41 10.36
CA ALA A 182 -7.97 -11.04 11.28
C ALA A 182 -7.63 -12.45 10.84
N VAL A 183 -6.32 -12.75 10.74
CA VAL A 183 -5.82 -14.08 10.34
C VAL A 183 -5.40 -14.93 11.54
N SER A 184 -5.15 -14.30 12.69
CA SER A 184 -4.77 -14.97 13.93
C SER A 184 -5.32 -14.25 15.16
N GLY A 185 -5.21 -14.88 16.32
CA GLY A 185 -5.65 -14.33 17.61
C GLY A 185 -7.13 -14.50 17.91
N PRO A 186 -7.62 -13.90 19.01
CA PRO A 186 -9.03 -14.05 19.47
C PRO A 186 -10.08 -13.56 18.47
N LEU A 187 -9.72 -12.58 17.62
CA LEU A 187 -10.63 -12.02 16.62
C LEU A 187 -10.48 -12.66 15.23
N LYS A 188 -9.79 -13.81 15.10
CA LYS A 188 -9.63 -14.49 13.81
C LYS A 188 -10.96 -14.65 13.07
N GLY A 189 -10.99 -14.23 11.80
CA GLY A 189 -12.18 -14.24 10.95
C GLY A 189 -13.05 -12.97 11.05
N THR A 190 -12.84 -12.12 12.04
CA THR A 190 -13.52 -10.81 12.11
C THR A 190 -13.02 -9.92 10.98
N LYS A 191 -13.92 -9.21 10.32
CA LYS A 191 -13.61 -8.25 9.27
C LYS A 191 -13.85 -6.82 9.77
N LEU A 192 -12.90 -5.92 9.47
CA LEU A 192 -13.05 -4.48 9.68
C LEU A 192 -13.89 -3.87 8.55
N ASP A 193 -14.62 -2.82 8.87
CA ASP A 193 -15.30 -2.00 7.89
C ASP A 193 -14.27 -1.06 7.24
N THR A 194 -14.27 -1.02 5.91
CA THR A 194 -13.32 -0.21 5.16
C THR A 194 -13.85 1.19 4.90
N VAL A 195 -12.98 2.16 5.05
CA VAL A 195 -13.22 3.56 4.72
C VAL A 195 -12.24 3.94 3.59
N PRO A 196 -12.72 4.13 2.36
CA PRO A 196 -11.85 4.47 1.24
C PRO A 196 -11.16 5.82 1.45
N LEU A 197 -9.86 5.88 1.14
CA LEU A 197 -9.10 7.11 1.04
C LEU A 197 -8.76 7.38 -0.42
N VAL A 198 -8.66 8.67 -0.73
CA VAL A 198 -8.32 9.15 -2.07
C VAL A 198 -6.82 9.40 -2.16
N TRP A 199 -6.13 8.71 -3.07
CA TRP A 199 -4.72 8.99 -3.37
C TRP A 199 -4.64 10.12 -4.40
N THR A 200 -4.11 11.28 -4.00
CA THR A 200 -4.00 12.48 -4.83
C THR A 200 -2.75 13.29 -4.47
N THR A 201 -2.53 14.45 -5.10
CA THR A 201 -1.49 15.40 -4.70
C THR A 201 -2.01 16.43 -3.69
N TRP A 202 -1.11 17.00 -2.89
CA TRP A 202 -1.46 18.06 -1.96
C TRP A 202 -2.17 19.23 -2.63
N LYS A 203 -1.69 19.67 -3.80
CA LYS A 203 -2.32 20.73 -4.58
C LYS A 203 -3.76 20.42 -4.96
N GLN A 204 -3.99 19.24 -5.51
CA GLN A 204 -5.32 18.82 -5.95
C GLN A 204 -6.28 18.73 -4.77
N TRP A 205 -5.82 18.09 -3.67
CA TRP A 205 -6.64 17.93 -2.47
C TRP A 205 -7.03 19.27 -1.85
N ARG A 206 -6.06 20.16 -1.55
CA ARG A 206 -6.34 21.44 -0.91
C ARG A 206 -7.16 22.40 -1.81
N THR A 207 -7.05 22.23 -3.13
CA THR A 207 -7.87 23.01 -4.08
C THR A 207 -9.32 22.55 -4.07
N ALA A 208 -9.56 21.24 -4.01
CA ALA A 208 -10.91 20.67 -3.90
C ALA A 208 -11.52 20.87 -2.49
N HIS A 209 -10.68 20.89 -1.46
CA HIS A 209 -11.07 20.95 -0.05
C HIS A 209 -10.28 22.05 0.70
N PRO A 210 -10.53 23.34 0.46
CA PRO A 210 -9.76 24.43 1.06
C PRO A 210 -9.85 24.50 2.59
N GLY A 211 -10.91 23.93 3.17
CA GLY A 211 -11.11 23.81 4.62
C GLY A 211 -10.53 22.53 5.26
N THR A 212 -9.77 21.73 4.51
CA THR A 212 -9.21 20.48 5.04
C THR A 212 -8.23 20.72 6.17
N GLU A 213 -8.24 19.81 7.13
CA GLU A 213 -7.16 19.66 8.11
C GLU A 213 -6.14 18.64 7.60
N VAL A 214 -4.86 18.86 7.94
CA VAL A 214 -3.73 18.05 7.47
C VAL A 214 -2.98 17.49 8.66
N LEU A 215 -2.68 16.18 8.63
CA LEU A 215 -1.83 15.55 9.63
C LEU A 215 -0.46 16.23 9.66
N SER A 216 -0.09 16.70 10.85
CA SER A 216 1.15 17.41 11.08
C SER A 216 2.36 16.44 11.15
N THR A 217 3.56 16.96 10.89
CA THR A 217 4.82 16.28 11.18
C THR A 217 5.18 16.27 12.67
N ASP A 218 4.43 17.00 13.51
CA ASP A 218 4.56 16.93 14.97
C ASP A 218 3.84 15.69 15.53
N THR A 219 4.46 14.54 15.31
CA THR A 219 3.92 13.23 15.70
C THR A 219 4.40 12.76 17.09
N GLY A 220 5.35 13.49 17.69
CA GLY A 220 6.05 13.05 18.90
C GLY A 220 7.22 12.10 18.63
N ALA A 221 7.48 11.70 17.38
CA ALA A 221 8.60 10.86 16.97
C ALA A 221 9.61 11.66 16.13
N LEU A 222 10.89 11.35 16.28
CA LEU A 222 11.94 11.92 15.44
C LEU A 222 12.06 11.12 14.16
N ARG A 223 11.64 11.68 13.03
CA ARG A 223 11.71 11.09 11.69
C ARG A 223 12.08 12.15 10.65
N SER A 224 12.64 11.70 9.53
CA SER A 224 13.02 12.57 8.40
C SER A 224 11.84 12.75 7.44
N TYR A 225 10.81 13.49 7.85
CA TYR A 225 9.57 13.67 7.06
C TYR A 225 9.78 14.40 5.71
N GLY A 226 10.96 14.91 5.42
CA GLY A 226 11.32 15.49 4.12
C GLY A 226 11.78 14.46 3.09
N SER A 227 11.82 13.17 3.42
CA SER A 227 12.29 12.11 2.54
C SER A 227 11.50 10.83 2.72
N ASP A 228 11.40 10.07 1.64
CA ASP A 228 10.83 8.72 1.62
C ASP A 228 11.96 7.70 1.50
N PRO A 229 12.11 6.76 2.47
CA PRO A 229 13.20 5.77 2.45
C PRO A 229 13.10 4.78 1.29
N TYR A 230 11.95 4.66 0.64
CA TYR A 230 11.72 3.77 -0.50
C TYR A 230 11.95 4.45 -1.86
N GLY A 231 12.10 5.77 -1.90
CA GLY A 231 12.29 6.54 -3.13
C GLY A 231 11.39 7.75 -3.21
N SER A 232 10.82 8.02 -4.39
CA SER A 232 9.92 9.16 -4.58
C SER A 232 8.80 8.82 -5.53
N TYR A 233 7.56 8.98 -5.09
CA TYR A 233 6.38 8.87 -5.96
C TYR A 233 6.33 10.00 -7.00
N PRO A 234 6.50 11.29 -6.65
CA PRO A 234 6.49 12.36 -7.65
C PRO A 234 7.62 12.21 -8.67
N GLY A 235 8.84 11.91 -8.21
CA GLY A 235 10.01 11.69 -9.06
C GLY A 235 10.04 10.32 -9.71
N ARG A 236 9.12 9.41 -9.37
CA ARG A 236 9.09 8.03 -9.86
C ARG A 236 10.45 7.36 -9.79
N SER A 237 11.02 7.30 -8.60
CA SER A 237 12.34 6.71 -8.36
C SER A 237 12.31 5.66 -7.24
N GLY A 238 13.40 4.89 -7.14
CA GLY A 238 13.56 3.89 -6.10
C GLY A 238 12.62 2.70 -6.24
N TYR A 239 12.14 2.23 -5.11
CA TYR A 239 11.28 1.04 -5.03
C TYR A 239 10.01 1.15 -5.89
N TYR A 240 9.42 2.33 -6.02
CA TYR A 240 8.11 2.52 -6.66
C TYR A 240 8.11 2.36 -8.19
N VAL A 241 9.26 2.23 -8.82
CA VAL A 241 9.35 2.26 -10.30
C VAL A 241 9.51 0.88 -10.92
N LYS A 242 10.41 0.06 -10.38
CA LYS A 242 10.84 -1.19 -11.03
C LYS A 242 11.09 -2.31 -10.03
N GLY A 243 11.08 -3.55 -10.56
CA GLY A 243 11.35 -4.76 -9.82
C GLY A 243 10.11 -5.33 -9.13
N GLY A 244 10.22 -6.55 -8.66
CA GLY A 244 9.17 -7.28 -7.97
C GLY A 244 8.99 -6.84 -6.51
N PRO A 245 8.16 -7.60 -5.77
CA PRO A 245 8.00 -7.43 -4.34
C PRO A 245 9.33 -7.67 -3.61
N LEU A 246 9.56 -6.95 -2.49
CA LEU A 246 10.77 -7.14 -1.66
C LEU A 246 10.67 -8.38 -0.77
N PHE A 247 9.46 -8.81 -0.44
CA PHE A 247 9.21 -9.96 0.41
C PHE A 247 8.36 -11.01 -0.33
N PRO A 248 8.35 -12.28 0.12
CA PRO A 248 7.59 -13.35 -0.54
C PRO A 248 6.11 -13.02 -0.69
N VAL A 249 5.53 -13.51 -1.79
CA VAL A 249 4.09 -13.46 -2.07
C VAL A 249 3.58 -14.84 -2.43
N LEU A 250 2.33 -15.14 -2.06
CA LEU A 250 1.73 -16.46 -2.24
C LEU A 250 1.26 -16.73 -3.66
N ALA A 251 0.98 -15.68 -4.44
CA ALA A 251 0.57 -15.82 -5.84
C ALA A 251 1.17 -14.69 -6.68
N THR A 252 1.52 -15.00 -7.92
CA THR A 252 2.09 -14.07 -8.90
C THR A 252 1.33 -14.14 -10.22
N SER A 253 1.39 -13.06 -11.01
CA SER A 253 0.80 -12.98 -12.34
C SER A 253 1.60 -12.01 -13.20
N ASP A 254 1.81 -12.35 -14.45
CA ASP A 254 2.50 -11.58 -15.48
C ASP A 254 1.55 -10.68 -16.30
N ARG A 255 0.28 -10.57 -15.90
CA ARG A 255 -0.73 -9.79 -16.64
C ARG A 255 -0.39 -8.30 -16.72
N PHE A 256 0.23 -7.75 -15.66
CA PHE A 256 0.80 -6.42 -15.60
C PHE A 256 2.19 -6.48 -14.95
N ASP A 257 2.97 -5.44 -15.12
CA ASP A 257 4.17 -5.25 -14.30
C ASP A 257 3.79 -5.25 -12.82
N ASP A 258 4.62 -5.83 -11.97
CA ASP A 258 4.32 -6.01 -10.54
C ASP A 258 3.83 -4.73 -9.84
N LYS A 259 4.42 -3.59 -10.20
CA LYS A 259 4.10 -2.27 -9.58
C LYS A 259 3.14 -1.42 -10.41
N HIS A 260 2.53 -1.99 -11.43
CA HIS A 260 1.42 -1.34 -12.12
C HIS A 260 0.28 -1.10 -11.14
N VAL A 261 -0.28 0.12 -11.15
CA VAL A 261 -1.34 0.47 -10.20
C VAL A 261 -2.70 0.04 -10.75
N VAL A 262 -3.37 -0.80 -9.99
CA VAL A 262 -4.76 -1.19 -10.23
C VAL A 262 -5.68 -0.63 -9.15
N ILE A 263 -6.93 -0.44 -9.51
CA ILE A 263 -8.00 -0.14 -8.56
C ILE A 263 -8.63 -1.48 -8.16
N GLY A 264 -8.34 -1.91 -6.94
CA GLY A 264 -8.96 -3.10 -6.36
C GLY A 264 -10.34 -2.78 -5.82
N VAL A 265 -11.36 -3.57 -6.18
CA VAL A 265 -12.75 -3.37 -5.77
C VAL A 265 -13.28 -4.65 -5.12
N ARG A 266 -13.96 -4.51 -3.98
CA ARG A 266 -14.52 -5.60 -3.19
C ARG A 266 -16.00 -5.36 -2.95
N VAL A 267 -16.87 -5.95 -3.77
CA VAL A 267 -18.33 -5.76 -3.70
C VAL A 267 -19.06 -7.05 -4.01
N GLY A 268 -20.27 -7.25 -3.48
CA GLY A 268 -21.13 -8.38 -3.79
C GLY A 268 -20.48 -9.76 -3.57
N GLY A 269 -19.48 -9.86 -2.70
CA GLY A 269 -18.68 -11.08 -2.55
C GLY A 269 -17.63 -11.29 -3.65
N GLY A 270 -17.68 -10.52 -4.74
CA GLY A 270 -16.71 -10.54 -5.85
C GLY A 270 -15.47 -9.67 -5.59
N ARG A 271 -14.45 -9.90 -6.41
CA ARG A 271 -13.18 -9.16 -6.42
C ARG A 271 -12.87 -8.75 -7.85
N LEU A 272 -12.46 -7.51 -8.02
CA LEU A 272 -12.18 -6.94 -9.33
C LEU A 272 -10.93 -6.05 -9.25
N ALA A 273 -10.02 -6.22 -10.19
CA ALA A 273 -8.95 -5.26 -10.47
C ALA A 273 -9.29 -4.49 -11.74
N ILE A 274 -9.31 -3.18 -11.67
CA ILE A 274 -9.47 -2.31 -12.84
C ILE A 274 -8.12 -1.62 -13.10
N ASP A 275 -7.64 -1.69 -14.33
CA ASP A 275 -6.49 -0.89 -14.74
C ASP A 275 -6.78 0.60 -14.51
N LYS A 276 -5.97 1.26 -13.67
CA LYS A 276 -6.16 2.67 -13.34
C LYS A 276 -5.97 3.59 -14.54
N ASP A 277 -5.07 3.25 -15.44
CA ASP A 277 -4.84 4.00 -16.68
C ASP A 277 -6.03 3.88 -17.64
N LEU A 278 -6.71 2.72 -17.68
CA LEU A 278 -7.96 2.55 -18.43
C LEU A 278 -9.04 3.53 -17.93
N VAL A 279 -9.22 3.67 -16.62
CA VAL A 279 -10.21 4.60 -16.06
C VAL A 279 -9.84 6.05 -16.38
N ARG A 280 -8.55 6.39 -16.31
CA ARG A 280 -8.07 7.71 -16.67
C ARG A 280 -8.30 8.05 -18.15
N ALA A 281 -8.07 7.08 -19.05
CA ALA A 281 -8.26 7.25 -20.49
C ALA A 281 -9.75 7.38 -20.88
N ASN A 282 -10.59 6.50 -20.32
CA ASN A 282 -12.00 6.41 -20.70
C ASN A 282 -12.94 7.27 -19.85
N ARG A 283 -12.44 7.88 -18.76
CA ARG A 283 -13.18 8.69 -17.77
C ARG A 283 -14.21 7.90 -16.96
N ILE A 284 -14.88 6.95 -17.55
CA ILE A 284 -15.86 6.07 -16.89
C ILE A 284 -15.67 4.65 -17.41
N VAL A 285 -15.53 3.70 -16.47
CA VAL A 285 -15.51 2.27 -16.75
C VAL A 285 -16.63 1.62 -15.93
N ARG A 286 -17.54 0.92 -16.62
CA ARG A 286 -18.64 0.15 -15.98
C ARG A 286 -18.40 -1.33 -16.18
N THR A 287 -18.71 -2.10 -15.15
CA THR A 287 -18.62 -3.57 -15.20
C THR A 287 -19.54 -4.17 -14.14
N ASP A 288 -19.68 -5.49 -14.17
CA ASP A 288 -20.36 -6.26 -13.13
C ASP A 288 -19.34 -7.13 -12.40
N VAL A 289 -19.46 -7.21 -11.10
CA VAL A 289 -18.65 -8.08 -10.26
C VAL A 289 -19.49 -8.68 -9.12
N GLY A 290 -19.53 -10.01 -9.03
CA GLY A 290 -20.34 -10.69 -8.03
C GLY A 290 -21.83 -10.34 -8.08
N GLY A 291 -22.38 -10.05 -9.26
CA GLY A 291 -23.78 -9.64 -9.47
C GLY A 291 -24.07 -8.19 -9.09
N THR A 292 -23.03 -7.39 -8.81
CA THR A 292 -23.16 -5.97 -8.47
C THR A 292 -22.55 -5.11 -9.58
N GLN A 293 -23.34 -4.15 -10.08
CA GLN A 293 -22.82 -3.16 -11.04
C GLN A 293 -21.86 -2.21 -10.34
N VAL A 294 -20.70 -2.00 -10.96
CA VAL A 294 -19.64 -1.12 -10.50
C VAL A 294 -19.36 -0.08 -11.57
N GLU A 295 -19.14 1.15 -11.14
CA GLU A 295 -18.70 2.25 -11.99
C GLU A 295 -17.44 2.89 -11.38
N ALA A 296 -16.31 2.84 -12.09
CA ALA A 296 -15.13 3.60 -11.79
C ALA A 296 -15.12 4.88 -12.63
N ARG A 297 -15.02 6.04 -11.97
CA ARG A 297 -14.96 7.38 -12.60
C ARG A 297 -13.64 8.05 -12.33
N TRP A 298 -13.08 8.66 -13.35
CA TRP A 298 -11.95 9.56 -13.16
C TRP A 298 -12.43 10.91 -12.63
N ASP A 299 -11.88 11.32 -11.50
CA ASP A 299 -12.10 12.65 -10.91
C ASP A 299 -10.95 13.57 -11.34
N GLU A 300 -11.24 14.49 -12.26
CA GLU A 300 -10.24 15.43 -12.80
C GLU A 300 -9.68 16.40 -11.75
N LYS A 301 -10.49 16.75 -10.76
CA LYS A 301 -10.08 17.70 -9.71
C LYS A 301 -9.07 17.04 -8.78
N LEU A 302 -9.26 15.77 -8.50
CA LEU A 302 -8.40 15.00 -7.60
C LEU A 302 -7.34 14.20 -8.35
N GLY A 303 -7.41 14.09 -9.69
CA GLY A 303 -6.45 13.35 -10.51
C GLY A 303 -6.40 11.86 -10.18
N THR A 304 -7.52 11.28 -9.78
CA THR A 304 -7.63 9.88 -9.37
C THR A 304 -9.00 9.31 -9.69
N ALA A 305 -9.19 8.01 -9.47
CA ALA A 305 -10.47 7.36 -9.67
C ALA A 305 -11.31 7.34 -8.38
N ARG A 306 -12.62 7.45 -8.54
CA ARG A 306 -13.64 7.14 -7.54
C ARG A 306 -14.42 5.94 -8.01
N VAL A 307 -14.81 5.05 -7.10
CA VAL A 307 -15.60 3.85 -7.45
C VAL A 307 -16.92 3.85 -6.72
N LEU A 308 -17.96 3.59 -7.48
CA LEU A 308 -19.35 3.50 -7.02
C LEU A 308 -19.87 2.09 -7.31
N GLN A 309 -20.78 1.62 -6.47
CA GLN A 309 -21.56 0.39 -6.68
C GLN A 309 -23.04 0.69 -6.74
N ARG A 310 -23.79 -0.17 -7.42
CA ARG A 310 -25.23 -0.07 -7.48
C ARG A 310 -25.86 -0.65 -6.21
N ASP A 311 -26.73 0.15 -5.58
CA ASP A 311 -27.56 -0.25 -4.46
C ASP A 311 -29.01 0.15 -4.77
N GLY A 312 -29.82 -0.80 -5.19
CA GLY A 312 -31.12 -0.53 -5.78
C GLY A 312 -31.01 0.43 -6.97
N ASP A 313 -31.70 1.57 -6.90
CA ASP A 313 -31.67 2.61 -7.95
C ASP A 313 -30.61 3.69 -7.76
N ARG A 314 -29.77 3.56 -6.73
CA ARG A 314 -28.75 4.57 -6.40
C ARG A 314 -27.34 4.05 -6.66
N TRP A 315 -26.43 4.98 -6.95
CA TRP A 315 -25.00 4.75 -6.92
C TRP A 315 -24.46 5.22 -5.56
N VAL A 316 -23.81 4.31 -4.83
CA VAL A 316 -23.19 4.57 -3.53
C VAL A 316 -21.69 4.29 -3.60
N PRO A 317 -20.85 4.89 -2.73
CA PRO A 317 -19.44 4.55 -2.68
C PRO A 317 -19.21 3.05 -2.53
N ALA A 318 -18.28 2.50 -3.30
CA ALA A 318 -17.86 1.10 -3.20
C ALA A 318 -16.68 0.96 -2.23
N ASP A 319 -16.43 -0.27 -1.78
CA ASP A 319 -15.18 -0.63 -1.13
C ASP A 319 -14.09 -0.79 -2.19
N PHE A 320 -13.15 0.17 -2.26
CA PHE A 320 -12.07 0.17 -3.23
C PHE A 320 -10.79 0.75 -2.65
N LEU A 321 -9.67 0.42 -3.29
CA LEU A 321 -8.34 0.96 -2.98
C LEU A 321 -7.44 0.92 -4.21
N ASP A 322 -6.45 1.80 -4.26
CA ASP A 322 -5.32 1.66 -5.17
C ASP A 322 -4.33 0.64 -4.61
N ALA A 323 -3.79 -0.23 -5.45
CA ALA A 323 -2.77 -1.20 -5.07
C ALA A 323 -1.80 -1.44 -6.23
N MET A 324 -0.56 -1.81 -5.92
CA MET A 324 0.33 -2.43 -6.90
C MET A 324 -0.25 -3.78 -7.31
N TRP A 325 -0.12 -4.16 -8.60
CA TRP A 325 -0.70 -5.38 -9.15
C TRP A 325 -0.32 -6.63 -8.38
N PHE A 326 0.99 -6.82 -8.09
CA PHE A 326 1.45 -7.99 -7.35
C PHE A 326 0.75 -8.12 -6.00
N ALA A 327 0.52 -6.99 -5.31
CA ALA A 327 -0.11 -6.97 -3.99
C ALA A 327 -1.58 -7.36 -4.07
N TRP A 328 -2.33 -6.77 -5.01
CA TRP A 328 -3.72 -7.16 -5.22
C TRP A 328 -3.85 -8.64 -5.59
N TYR A 329 -3.07 -9.09 -6.58
CA TYR A 329 -3.15 -10.45 -7.09
C TYR A 329 -2.77 -11.49 -6.03
N SER A 330 -1.78 -11.21 -5.20
CA SER A 330 -1.34 -12.15 -4.16
C SER A 330 -2.38 -12.44 -3.07
N PHE A 331 -3.31 -11.49 -2.83
CA PHE A 331 -4.46 -11.70 -1.94
C PHE A 331 -5.70 -12.21 -2.67
N TYR A 332 -5.89 -11.83 -3.94
CA TYR A 332 -7.09 -12.10 -4.72
C TYR A 332 -6.75 -12.67 -6.12
N PRO A 333 -6.13 -13.87 -6.19
CA PRO A 333 -5.70 -14.45 -7.48
C PRO A 333 -6.86 -14.78 -8.41
N ASN A 334 -8.08 -14.93 -7.87
CA ASN A 334 -9.31 -15.20 -8.63
C ASN A 334 -10.10 -13.93 -8.99
N SER A 335 -9.54 -12.75 -8.75
CA SER A 335 -10.23 -11.51 -9.08
C SER A 335 -10.47 -11.40 -10.59
N GLN A 336 -11.64 -10.87 -10.97
CA GLN A 336 -11.85 -10.40 -12.34
C GLN A 336 -10.85 -9.27 -12.63
N VAL A 337 -10.45 -9.12 -13.89
CA VAL A 337 -9.54 -8.06 -14.30
C VAL A 337 -10.13 -7.30 -15.48
N ARG A 338 -10.19 -5.98 -15.36
CA ARG A 338 -10.63 -5.07 -16.43
C ARG A 338 -9.44 -4.24 -16.93
N THR A 339 -9.05 -4.51 -18.17
CA THR A 339 -7.99 -3.83 -18.94
C THR A 339 -8.57 -3.11 -20.12
#